data_9bf6a229e2f42dbec518508e4e476dbd
#
_entry.id   9bf6a229e2f42dbec518508e4e476dbd
#
_cell.length_a   1.000
_cell.length_b   1.000
_cell.length_c   1.000
_cell.angle_alpha   90.00
_cell.angle_beta   90.00
_cell.angle_gamma   90.00
#
_symmetry.space_group_name_H-M   'P 1'
#
loop_
_entity.id
_entity.type
_entity.pdbx_description
1 polymer ?
#
loop_
_entity_poly.entity_id
_entity_poly.type
_entity_poly.pdbx_seq_one_letter_code
_entity_poly.pdbx_strand_id
1 'polypeptide(L)'
;MRVRNQLLGAVCAVPLLALGAASVQAASIAKHCGPKDKYVVAFSQANYAEPYRQHVNNDLTELAKAIPQFDLQIADGAGNDNTQTSQVDNFVTQGVDLLLISPFEAAPLTPAVTRAMKAGIPVIELDRQTNGDPGKDYTAFVGGDNYKIAFEAGAYTAKTLLPDGGDVAVLEGLPSSTPAVQRLNGFKDGVKQNAKIKVVAEQAADWLPDKAQTAFSAILQAHPDVKVVYASNDMMAAGSYLAAKGAGKEGQIGIIGTDGLPGPAGGVRAVASGQWAATFTYPTGAAEALDLAKKILIDCADSVPASVIVPTLAITKINAADLDKKLKF
;
A
#
# COMPACT_ATOMS: atom_id res chain seq x y z
N MET A 1 52.26 44.47 -42.36
CA MET A 1 52.30 43.36 -41.35
C MET A 1 50.85 43.14 -40.84
N ARG A 2 50.21 42.06 -41.30
CA ARG A 2 48.85 41.71 -40.90
C ARG A 2 48.92 40.65 -39.83
N VAL A 3 48.43 40.92 -38.64
CA VAL A 3 48.32 39.94 -37.55
C VAL A 3 46.87 39.37 -37.62
N ARG A 4 46.73 38.05 -37.86
CA ARG A 4 45.49 37.30 -37.83
C ARG A 4 45.24 36.81 -36.42
N ASN A 5 44.23 37.33 -35.75
CA ASN A 5 43.68 36.75 -34.51
C ASN A 5 42.83 35.51 -34.88
N GLN A 6 43.23 34.35 -34.39
CA GLN A 6 42.41 33.12 -34.38
C GLN A 6 41.67 33.08 -33.03
N LEU A 7 40.36 33.17 -33.09
CA LEU A 7 39.47 32.86 -31.98
C LEU A 7 39.24 31.32 -31.92
N LEU A 8 39.79 30.68 -30.90
CA LEU A 8 39.42 29.31 -30.55
C LEU A 8 38.07 29.33 -29.80
N GLY A 9 37.05 28.83 -30.42
CA GLY A 9 35.78 28.52 -29.79
C GLY A 9 35.89 27.24 -28.94
N ALA A 10 35.76 27.36 -27.65
CA ALA A 10 35.63 26.22 -26.75
C ALA A 10 34.20 25.70 -26.80
N VAL A 11 34.03 24.50 -27.37
CA VAL A 11 32.77 23.75 -27.36
C VAL A 11 32.67 23.08 -25.98
N CYS A 12 31.82 23.61 -25.08
CA CYS A 12 31.44 22.91 -23.87
C CYS A 12 30.55 21.72 -24.23
N ALA A 13 31.09 20.52 -24.17
CA ALA A 13 30.32 19.28 -24.23
C ALA A 13 29.56 19.12 -22.88
N VAL A 14 28.25 19.26 -22.91
CA VAL A 14 27.35 18.91 -21.81
C VAL A 14 27.22 17.39 -21.78
N PRO A 15 27.58 16.69 -20.69
CA PRO A 15 27.33 15.25 -20.61
C PRO A 15 25.83 15.02 -20.52
N LEU A 16 25.27 14.32 -21.51
CA LEU A 16 23.94 13.71 -21.41
C LEU A 16 24.00 12.66 -20.28
N LEU A 17 23.42 13.00 -19.13
CA LEU A 17 23.06 12.03 -18.12
C LEU A 17 21.99 11.11 -18.74
N ALA A 18 22.44 9.91 -19.17
CA ALA A 18 21.52 8.82 -19.49
C ALA A 18 20.78 8.46 -18.19
N LEU A 19 19.51 8.87 -18.09
CA LEU A 19 18.60 8.25 -17.12
C LEU A 19 18.57 6.76 -17.45
N GLY A 20 19.27 5.97 -16.64
CA GLY A 20 19.15 4.53 -16.65
C GLY A 20 17.71 4.17 -16.34
N ALA A 21 16.96 3.78 -17.36
CA ALA A 21 15.72 3.05 -17.15
C ALA A 21 16.08 1.82 -16.33
N ALA A 22 15.66 1.81 -15.05
CA ALA A 22 15.74 0.60 -14.23
C ALA A 22 14.99 -0.48 -15.00
N SER A 23 15.73 -1.45 -15.55
CA SER A 23 15.16 -2.61 -16.18
C SER A 23 14.35 -3.35 -15.13
N VAL A 24 13.03 -3.27 -15.19
CA VAL A 24 12.13 -4.11 -14.37
C VAL A 24 12.50 -5.54 -14.74
N GLN A 25 13.16 -6.25 -13.84
CA GLN A 25 13.59 -7.63 -14.07
C GLN A 25 12.32 -8.48 -14.08
N ALA A 26 12.01 -9.06 -15.24
CA ALA A 26 10.88 -9.96 -15.38
C ALA A 26 11.15 -11.23 -14.54
N ALA A 27 10.19 -11.60 -13.68
CA ALA A 27 10.27 -12.84 -12.94
C ALA A 27 10.10 -14.03 -13.88
N SER A 28 11.04 -14.99 -13.81
CA SER A 28 10.85 -16.27 -14.50
C SER A 28 9.77 -17.06 -13.78
N ILE A 29 8.75 -17.51 -14.52
CA ILE A 29 7.65 -18.30 -13.98
C ILE A 29 7.76 -19.75 -14.46
N ALA A 30 7.48 -20.70 -13.57
CA ALA A 30 7.32 -22.08 -13.95
C ALA A 30 6.09 -22.23 -14.88
N LYS A 31 6.18 -23.04 -15.94
CA LYS A 31 5.06 -23.24 -16.85
C LYS A 31 3.98 -24.11 -16.19
N HIS A 32 2.98 -23.45 -15.63
CA HIS A 32 1.77 -24.06 -15.09
C HIS A 32 0.59 -23.99 -16.07
N CYS A 33 0.85 -23.44 -17.26
CA CYS A 33 -0.18 -23.34 -18.28
C CYS A 33 -0.36 -24.68 -19.02
N GLY A 34 -1.57 -24.97 -19.34
CA GLY A 34 -1.96 -26.12 -20.17
C GLY A 34 -3.48 -26.08 -20.36
N PRO A 35 -4.06 -26.77 -21.33
CA PRO A 35 -5.49 -26.76 -21.52
C PRO A 35 -6.18 -27.37 -20.27
N LYS A 36 -6.79 -26.53 -19.45
CA LYS A 36 -7.65 -26.91 -18.34
C LYS A 36 -8.99 -26.20 -18.46
N ASP A 37 -10.08 -26.89 -18.10
CA ASP A 37 -11.40 -26.26 -18.01
C ASP A 37 -11.44 -25.25 -16.86
N LYS A 38 -10.70 -25.52 -15.77
CA LYS A 38 -10.61 -24.69 -14.58
C LYS A 38 -9.20 -24.66 -14.01
N TYR A 39 -8.77 -23.46 -13.62
CA TYR A 39 -7.57 -23.22 -12.84
C TYR A 39 -7.97 -22.79 -11.42
N VAL A 40 -7.43 -23.46 -10.42
CA VAL A 40 -7.64 -23.09 -9.02
C VAL A 40 -6.69 -21.95 -8.66
N VAL A 41 -7.26 -20.78 -8.43
CA VAL A 41 -6.54 -19.58 -7.93
C VAL A 41 -6.89 -19.44 -6.46
N ALA A 42 -5.94 -19.76 -5.58
CA ALA A 42 -6.14 -19.63 -4.14
C ALA A 42 -5.67 -18.26 -3.65
N PHE A 43 -6.35 -17.69 -2.65
CA PHE A 43 -5.94 -16.46 -1.98
C PHE A 43 -5.91 -16.65 -0.45
N SER A 44 -4.73 -16.54 0.16
CA SER A 44 -4.58 -16.44 1.61
C SER A 44 -4.58 -14.98 2.02
N GLN A 45 -5.71 -14.50 2.55
CA GLN A 45 -5.89 -13.12 2.99
C GLN A 45 -5.43 -12.97 4.45
N ALA A 46 -4.75 -11.88 4.80
CA ALA A 46 -4.25 -11.63 6.15
C ALA A 46 -5.36 -11.74 7.22
N ASN A 47 -6.51 -11.13 6.98
CA ASN A 47 -7.72 -11.26 7.79
C ASN A 47 -8.95 -10.74 7.02
N TYR A 48 -10.16 -11.00 7.55
CA TYR A 48 -11.43 -10.49 7.00
C TYR A 48 -12.01 -9.32 7.81
N ALA A 49 -11.41 -8.97 8.95
CA ALA A 49 -11.98 -8.01 9.88
C ALA A 49 -11.88 -6.56 9.40
N GLU A 50 -10.82 -6.22 8.66
CA GLU A 50 -10.57 -4.87 8.21
C GLU A 50 -11.42 -4.53 6.95
N PRO A 51 -12.09 -3.37 6.89
CA PRO A 51 -12.88 -2.95 5.72
C PRO A 51 -12.10 -3.00 4.41
N TYR A 52 -10.84 -2.55 4.40
CA TYR A 52 -9.97 -2.65 3.22
C TYR A 52 -9.83 -4.09 2.72
N ARG A 53 -9.68 -5.08 3.64
CA ARG A 53 -9.58 -6.50 3.28
C ARG A 53 -10.86 -7.04 2.65
N GLN A 54 -12.00 -6.57 3.13
CA GLN A 54 -13.30 -6.91 2.54
C GLN A 54 -13.41 -6.36 1.11
N HIS A 55 -12.92 -5.13 0.85
CA HIS A 55 -12.87 -4.59 -0.51
C HIS A 55 -11.99 -5.43 -1.43
N VAL A 56 -10.78 -5.83 -1.00
CA VAL A 56 -9.92 -6.73 -1.77
C VAL A 56 -10.64 -8.04 -2.12
N ASN A 57 -11.29 -8.68 -1.13
CA ASN A 57 -12.00 -9.94 -1.33
C ASN A 57 -13.19 -9.78 -2.30
N ASN A 58 -13.95 -8.70 -2.16
CA ASN A 58 -15.09 -8.40 -3.02
C ASN A 58 -14.62 -8.14 -4.46
N ASP A 59 -13.62 -7.30 -4.65
CA ASP A 59 -13.08 -7.00 -5.98
C ASP A 59 -12.54 -8.25 -6.68
N LEU A 60 -11.73 -9.06 -5.97
CA LEU A 60 -11.25 -10.34 -6.51
C LEU A 60 -12.42 -11.25 -6.92
N THR A 61 -13.44 -11.36 -6.06
CA THR A 61 -14.59 -12.22 -6.31
C THR A 61 -15.40 -11.74 -7.52
N GLU A 62 -15.68 -10.43 -7.61
CA GLU A 62 -16.46 -9.87 -8.71
C GLU A 62 -15.68 -9.93 -10.04
N LEU A 63 -14.41 -9.57 -10.03
CA LEU A 63 -13.59 -9.56 -11.24
C LEU A 63 -13.27 -10.97 -11.75
N ALA A 64 -13.09 -11.95 -10.86
CA ALA A 64 -12.86 -13.34 -11.26
C ALA A 64 -14.06 -13.94 -12.02
N LYS A 65 -15.30 -13.47 -11.81
CA LYS A 65 -16.47 -13.90 -12.57
C LYS A 65 -16.35 -13.64 -14.08
N ALA A 66 -15.58 -12.62 -14.46
CA ALA A 66 -15.31 -12.31 -15.86
C ALA A 66 -14.28 -13.24 -16.51
N ILE A 67 -13.64 -14.13 -15.74
CA ILE A 67 -12.65 -15.12 -16.21
C ILE A 67 -13.20 -16.51 -15.91
N PRO A 68 -14.04 -17.08 -16.80
CA PRO A 68 -14.75 -18.33 -16.51
C PRO A 68 -13.84 -19.52 -16.19
N GLN A 69 -12.56 -19.48 -16.60
CA GLN A 69 -11.58 -20.50 -16.32
C GLN A 69 -11.06 -20.48 -14.88
N PHE A 70 -11.27 -19.41 -14.11
CA PHE A 70 -10.81 -19.34 -12.72
C PHE A 70 -11.83 -19.97 -11.77
N ASP A 71 -11.30 -20.74 -10.81
CA ASP A 71 -11.95 -21.17 -9.58
C ASP A 71 -11.22 -20.47 -8.43
N LEU A 72 -11.77 -19.34 -8.00
CA LEU A 72 -11.17 -18.50 -6.96
C LEU A 72 -11.56 -19.00 -5.58
N GLN A 73 -10.58 -19.35 -4.75
CA GLN A 73 -10.75 -19.79 -3.37
C GLN A 73 -10.07 -18.81 -2.42
N ILE A 74 -10.84 -18.17 -1.53
CA ILE A 74 -10.31 -17.19 -0.56
C ILE A 74 -10.38 -17.79 0.84
N ALA A 75 -9.23 -17.75 1.56
CA ALA A 75 -9.10 -18.21 2.94
C ALA A 75 -8.75 -17.05 3.88
N ASP A 76 -9.42 -17.01 5.05
CA ASP A 76 -9.17 -16.02 6.10
C ASP A 76 -7.99 -16.43 6.97
N GLY A 77 -6.90 -15.66 6.95
CA GLY A 77 -5.73 -15.83 7.82
C GLY A 77 -5.99 -15.47 9.28
N ALA A 78 -7.14 -14.83 9.56
CA ALA A 78 -7.59 -14.46 10.90
C ALA A 78 -6.55 -13.64 11.72
N GLY A 79 -5.66 -12.90 11.04
CA GLY A 79 -4.58 -12.14 11.68
C GLY A 79 -3.57 -13.05 12.39
N ASN A 80 -3.26 -14.20 11.81
CA ASN A 80 -2.39 -15.19 12.43
C ASN A 80 -1.49 -15.90 11.41
N ASP A 81 -0.17 -15.78 11.58
CA ASP A 81 0.82 -16.34 10.66
C ASP A 81 0.82 -17.86 10.60
N ASN A 82 0.54 -18.54 11.72
CA ASN A 82 0.45 -20.01 11.73
C ASN A 82 -0.76 -20.48 10.91
N THR A 83 -1.88 -19.75 10.99
CA THR A 83 -3.07 -20.02 10.17
C THR A 83 -2.75 -19.85 8.69
N GLN A 84 -2.13 -18.72 8.30
CA GLN A 84 -1.73 -18.49 6.90
C GLN A 84 -0.69 -19.51 6.43
N THR A 85 0.31 -19.84 7.26
CA THR A 85 1.29 -20.89 6.93
C THR A 85 0.60 -22.22 6.64
N SER A 86 -0.36 -22.63 7.48
CA SER A 86 -1.13 -23.87 7.29
C SER A 86 -2.00 -23.81 6.02
N GLN A 87 -2.58 -22.65 5.71
CA GLN A 87 -3.34 -22.45 4.47
C GLN A 87 -2.45 -22.61 3.24
N VAL A 88 -1.28 -21.97 3.22
CA VAL A 88 -0.32 -22.10 2.11
C VAL A 88 0.10 -23.56 1.93
N ASP A 89 0.46 -24.26 3.00
CA ASP A 89 0.85 -25.66 2.94
C ASP A 89 -0.30 -26.59 2.46
N ASN A 90 -1.55 -26.27 2.83
CA ASN A 90 -2.74 -26.96 2.33
C ASN A 90 -2.95 -26.69 0.82
N PHE A 91 -2.82 -25.46 0.36
CA PHE A 91 -2.91 -25.12 -1.06
C PHE A 91 -1.81 -25.81 -1.88
N VAL A 92 -0.60 -25.87 -1.36
CA VAL A 92 0.49 -26.63 -1.98
C VAL A 92 0.12 -28.13 -2.09
N THR A 93 -0.43 -28.72 -1.02
CA THR A 93 -0.84 -30.12 -1.00
C THR A 93 -2.00 -30.41 -1.97
N GLN A 94 -2.92 -29.46 -2.11
CA GLN A 94 -4.04 -29.54 -3.08
C GLN A 94 -3.58 -29.36 -4.52
N GLY A 95 -2.36 -28.82 -4.75
CA GLY A 95 -1.83 -28.56 -6.08
C GLY A 95 -2.60 -27.46 -6.80
N VAL A 96 -2.88 -26.34 -6.11
CA VAL A 96 -3.52 -25.17 -6.74
C VAL A 96 -2.65 -24.63 -7.89
N ASP A 97 -3.26 -24.02 -8.88
CA ASP A 97 -2.54 -23.56 -10.08
C ASP A 97 -1.80 -22.25 -9.84
N LEU A 98 -2.29 -21.40 -8.92
CA LEU A 98 -1.65 -20.16 -8.53
C LEU A 98 -2.07 -19.76 -7.11
N LEU A 99 -1.13 -19.19 -6.36
CA LEU A 99 -1.37 -18.65 -5.03
C LEU A 99 -1.28 -17.10 -5.08
N LEU A 100 -2.35 -16.44 -4.66
CA LEU A 100 -2.32 -15.06 -4.20
C LEU A 100 -2.12 -15.07 -2.68
N ILE A 101 -1.35 -14.14 -2.14
CA ILE A 101 -1.18 -13.99 -0.69
C ILE A 101 -1.03 -12.53 -0.31
N SER A 102 -1.75 -12.11 0.75
CA SER A 102 -1.47 -10.88 1.49
C SER A 102 -0.97 -11.30 2.88
N PRO A 103 0.35 -11.34 3.13
CA PRO A 103 0.88 -11.87 4.38
C PRO A 103 0.48 -10.97 5.57
N PHE A 104 0.12 -11.60 6.71
CA PHE A 104 -0.16 -10.87 7.94
C PHE A 104 1.12 -10.18 8.43
N GLU A 105 2.21 -10.95 8.59
CA GLU A 105 3.54 -10.42 8.86
C GLU A 105 4.55 -10.87 7.80
N ALA A 106 5.54 -10.04 7.52
CA ALA A 106 6.47 -10.29 6.41
C ALA A 106 7.41 -11.48 6.66
N ALA A 107 8.13 -11.48 7.78
CA ALA A 107 9.18 -12.45 8.06
C ALA A 107 8.64 -13.88 8.32
N PRO A 108 7.58 -14.11 9.13
CA PRO A 108 7.07 -15.43 9.40
C PRO A 108 6.51 -16.14 8.17
N LEU A 109 5.93 -15.40 7.21
CA LEU A 109 5.30 -15.98 6.02
C LEU A 109 6.29 -16.25 4.87
N THR A 110 7.49 -15.63 4.88
CA THR A 110 8.52 -15.82 3.83
C THR A 110 8.80 -17.31 3.57
N PRO A 111 9.04 -18.18 4.58
CA PRO A 111 9.31 -19.60 4.33
C PRO A 111 8.14 -20.35 3.66
N ALA A 112 6.90 -20.01 4.00
CA ALA A 112 5.72 -20.65 3.41
C ALA A 112 5.58 -20.29 1.93
N VAL A 113 5.74 -19.01 1.60
CA VAL A 113 5.72 -18.50 0.21
C VAL A 113 6.83 -19.15 -0.63
N THR A 114 8.06 -19.20 -0.08
CA THR A 114 9.19 -19.89 -0.75
C THR A 114 8.90 -21.38 -0.99
N ARG A 115 8.20 -22.07 -0.07
CA ARG A 115 7.81 -23.49 -0.27
C ARG A 115 6.83 -23.64 -1.42
N ALA A 116 5.82 -22.77 -1.53
CA ALA A 116 4.87 -22.79 -2.64
C ALA A 116 5.59 -22.62 -4.00
N MET A 117 6.52 -21.65 -4.09
CA MET A 117 7.35 -21.46 -5.30
C MET A 117 8.21 -22.70 -5.61
N LYS A 118 8.82 -23.32 -4.60
CA LYS A 118 9.62 -24.58 -4.78
C LYS A 118 8.77 -25.76 -5.21
N ALA A 119 7.50 -25.79 -4.82
CA ALA A 119 6.55 -26.79 -5.30
C ALA A 119 6.08 -26.51 -6.75
N GLY A 120 6.55 -25.42 -7.34
CA GLY A 120 6.23 -25.02 -8.71
C GLY A 120 4.97 -24.16 -8.82
N ILE A 121 4.30 -23.78 -7.73
CA ILE A 121 3.12 -22.94 -7.75
C ILE A 121 3.53 -21.46 -7.86
N PRO A 122 3.14 -20.74 -8.91
CA PRO A 122 3.38 -19.29 -9.01
C PRO A 122 2.71 -18.58 -7.85
N VAL A 123 3.43 -17.63 -7.21
CA VAL A 123 2.91 -16.85 -6.09
C VAL A 123 2.89 -15.37 -6.46
N ILE A 124 1.74 -14.73 -6.33
CA ILE A 124 1.60 -13.27 -6.43
C ILE A 124 1.33 -12.73 -5.03
N GLU A 125 2.24 -11.90 -4.53
CA GLU A 125 2.02 -11.15 -3.31
C GLU A 125 1.14 -9.93 -3.61
N LEU A 126 0.03 -9.79 -2.89
CA LEU A 126 -0.96 -8.74 -3.08
C LEU A 126 -1.01 -7.83 -1.86
N ASP A 127 -0.87 -6.52 -2.06
CA ASP A 127 -0.89 -5.48 -1.03
C ASP A 127 0.31 -5.52 -0.07
N ARG A 128 0.55 -6.62 0.61
CA ARG A 128 1.69 -6.82 1.52
C ARG A 128 2.72 -7.77 0.92
N GLN A 129 3.98 -7.56 1.29
CA GLN A 129 5.09 -8.39 0.85
C GLN A 129 5.68 -9.18 2.02
N THR A 130 6.21 -10.35 1.72
CA THR A 130 7.18 -11.04 2.57
C THR A 130 8.56 -10.40 2.46
N ASN A 131 9.56 -10.97 3.16
CA ASN A 131 10.97 -10.58 3.01
C ASN A 131 11.70 -11.37 1.90
N GLY A 132 10.94 -12.01 1.02
CA GLY A 132 11.48 -12.80 -0.09
C GLY A 132 11.92 -11.94 -1.28
N ASP A 133 12.62 -12.57 -2.22
CA ASP A 133 13.08 -11.97 -3.46
C ASP A 133 12.14 -12.34 -4.63
N PRO A 134 11.74 -11.39 -5.49
CA PRO A 134 10.94 -11.70 -6.68
C PRO A 134 11.70 -12.61 -7.64
N GLY A 135 10.99 -13.55 -8.27
CA GLY A 135 11.55 -14.55 -9.18
C GLY A 135 12.22 -15.73 -8.48
N LYS A 136 12.44 -15.67 -7.19
CA LYS A 136 13.03 -16.73 -6.37
C LYS A 136 12.07 -17.23 -5.31
N ASP A 137 11.58 -16.34 -4.46
CA ASP A 137 10.72 -16.66 -3.33
C ASP A 137 9.24 -16.42 -3.65
N TYR A 138 8.93 -15.50 -4.54
CA TYR A 138 7.60 -15.28 -5.12
C TYR A 138 7.73 -14.83 -6.58
N THR A 139 6.64 -14.90 -7.35
CA THR A 139 6.63 -14.56 -8.78
C THR A 139 6.56 -13.06 -9.01
N ALA A 140 5.59 -12.38 -8.39
CA ALA A 140 5.34 -10.97 -8.58
C ALA A 140 4.69 -10.35 -7.35
N PHE A 141 4.84 -9.04 -7.20
CA PHE A 141 4.11 -8.20 -6.25
C PHE A 141 3.13 -7.30 -6.98
N VAL A 142 1.93 -7.13 -6.41
CA VAL A 142 0.91 -6.16 -6.85
C VAL A 142 0.47 -5.33 -5.66
N GLY A 143 0.57 -4.00 -5.75
CA GLY A 143 0.13 -3.12 -4.67
C GLY A 143 0.47 -1.65 -4.91
N GLY A 144 0.14 -0.79 -3.96
CA GLY A 144 0.50 0.62 -4.00
C GLY A 144 1.96 0.86 -3.56
N ASP A 145 2.52 2.00 -3.98
CA ASP A 145 3.79 2.49 -3.47
C ASP A 145 3.58 3.15 -2.09
N ASN A 146 3.64 2.33 -1.04
CA ASN A 146 3.37 2.77 0.33
C ASN A 146 4.32 3.87 0.81
N TYR A 147 5.60 3.82 0.42
CA TYR A 147 6.56 4.85 0.77
C TYR A 147 6.19 6.18 0.11
N LYS A 148 5.91 6.18 -1.19
CA LYS A 148 5.55 7.38 -1.95
C LYS A 148 4.26 8.01 -1.45
N ILE A 149 3.22 7.20 -1.19
CA ILE A 149 1.94 7.68 -0.63
C ILE A 149 2.19 8.47 0.66
N ALA A 150 2.92 7.89 1.59
CA ALA A 150 3.20 8.52 2.86
C ALA A 150 4.18 9.69 2.74
N PHE A 151 5.15 9.63 1.82
CA PHE A 151 6.01 10.77 1.51
C PHE A 151 5.19 11.97 0.99
N GLU A 152 4.22 11.74 0.13
CA GLU A 152 3.31 12.77 -0.36
C GLU A 152 2.43 13.33 0.77
N ALA A 153 1.97 12.48 1.70
CA ALA A 153 1.25 12.92 2.90
C ALA A 153 2.12 13.81 3.81
N GLY A 154 3.38 13.43 4.02
CA GLY A 154 4.35 14.24 4.76
C GLY A 154 4.68 15.56 4.06
N ALA A 155 4.87 15.53 2.75
CA ALA A 155 5.11 16.73 1.93
C ALA A 155 3.90 17.67 1.94
N TYR A 156 2.67 17.13 1.89
CA TYR A 156 1.44 17.91 2.04
C TYR A 156 1.36 18.55 3.44
N THR A 157 1.72 17.80 4.48
CA THR A 157 1.83 18.35 5.84
C THR A 157 2.82 19.51 5.88
N ALA A 158 4.02 19.33 5.34
CA ALA A 158 5.08 20.32 5.39
C ALA A 158 4.76 21.61 4.62
N LYS A 159 4.10 21.49 3.46
CA LYS A 159 3.87 22.61 2.54
C LYS A 159 2.53 23.31 2.77
N THR A 160 1.51 22.55 3.20
CA THR A 160 0.13 23.05 3.19
C THR A 160 -0.45 23.15 4.60
N LEU A 161 -0.27 22.16 5.45
CA LEU A 161 -0.88 22.16 6.77
C LEU A 161 -0.03 22.91 7.79
N LEU A 162 1.29 22.77 7.72
CA LEU A 162 2.24 23.35 8.66
C LEU A 162 3.39 24.12 7.95
N PRO A 163 3.09 25.13 7.13
CA PRO A 163 4.14 25.90 6.44
C PRO A 163 5.09 26.61 7.41
N ASP A 164 4.59 27.00 8.58
CA ASP A 164 5.38 27.65 9.64
C ASP A 164 6.04 26.66 10.62
N GLY A 165 5.80 25.36 10.46
CA GLY A 165 6.26 24.30 11.35
C GLY A 165 5.22 23.93 12.40
N GLY A 166 5.58 22.96 13.26
CA GLY A 166 4.73 22.50 14.33
C GLY A 166 4.94 21.01 14.66
N ASP A 167 4.23 20.55 15.68
CA ASP A 167 4.34 19.19 16.17
C ASP A 167 3.37 18.26 15.44
N VAL A 168 3.87 17.11 15.04
CA VAL A 168 3.09 16.06 14.39
C VAL A 168 3.22 14.73 15.13
N ALA A 169 2.16 13.92 15.11
CA ALA A 169 2.15 12.55 15.58
C ALA A 169 1.95 11.57 14.44
N VAL A 170 2.46 10.35 14.61
CA VAL A 170 2.28 9.26 13.65
C VAL A 170 1.65 8.07 14.38
N LEU A 171 0.59 7.53 13.78
CA LEU A 171 0.02 6.26 14.17
C LEU A 171 0.35 5.22 13.10
N GLU A 172 1.09 4.21 13.52
CA GLU A 172 1.58 3.16 12.64
C GLU A 172 0.58 2.01 12.54
N GLY A 173 0.58 1.34 11.38
CA GLY A 173 -0.07 0.04 11.26
C GLY A 173 0.63 -1.03 12.09
N LEU A 174 0.43 -2.31 11.72
CA LEU A 174 1.16 -3.42 12.31
C LEU A 174 2.65 -3.33 11.93
N PRO A 175 3.57 -3.09 12.89
CA PRO A 175 4.98 -2.78 12.58
C PRO A 175 5.75 -3.86 11.83
N SER A 176 5.30 -5.12 11.91
CA SER A 176 5.87 -6.29 11.20
C SER A 176 5.38 -6.43 9.76
N SER A 177 4.46 -5.57 9.32
CA SER A 177 3.96 -5.54 7.94
C SER A 177 4.71 -4.52 7.08
N THR A 178 4.99 -4.85 5.82
CA THR A 178 5.71 -3.98 4.89
C THR A 178 5.06 -2.60 4.70
N PRO A 179 3.71 -2.46 4.56
CA PRO A 179 3.09 -1.16 4.44
C PRO A 179 3.30 -0.24 5.65
N ALA A 180 3.30 -0.78 6.88
CA ALA A 180 3.51 0.04 8.08
C ALA A 180 4.90 0.66 8.09
N VAL A 181 5.94 -0.14 7.85
CA VAL A 181 7.34 0.32 7.78
C VAL A 181 7.54 1.35 6.67
N GLN A 182 7.00 1.06 5.48
CA GLN A 182 7.17 1.95 4.32
C GLN A 182 6.42 3.28 4.52
N ARG A 183 5.18 3.26 5.04
CA ARG A 183 4.40 4.47 5.31
C ARG A 183 5.03 5.32 6.41
N LEU A 184 5.53 4.71 7.49
CA LEU A 184 6.25 5.44 8.54
C LEU A 184 7.45 6.20 7.97
N ASN A 185 8.32 5.48 7.26
CA ASN A 185 9.54 6.06 6.69
C ASN A 185 9.22 7.15 5.66
N GLY A 186 8.26 6.89 4.75
CA GLY A 186 7.83 7.85 3.75
C GLY A 186 7.31 9.14 4.38
N PHE A 187 6.42 9.06 5.38
CA PHE A 187 5.89 10.25 6.05
C PHE A 187 6.98 11.05 6.74
N LYS A 188 7.87 10.38 7.49
CA LYS A 188 9.00 11.04 8.17
C LYS A 188 9.93 11.74 7.18
N ASP A 189 10.20 11.16 6.04
CA ASP A 189 11.01 11.79 5.00
C ASP A 189 10.26 12.95 4.30
N GLY A 190 8.95 12.81 4.11
CA GLY A 190 8.13 13.88 3.56
C GLY A 190 8.06 15.13 4.42
N VAL A 191 7.92 14.99 5.74
CA VAL A 191 7.86 16.14 6.66
C VAL A 191 9.21 16.85 6.81
N LYS A 192 10.35 16.21 6.53
CA LYS A 192 11.70 16.83 6.52
C LYS A 192 11.84 17.96 5.51
N GLN A 193 10.90 18.08 4.55
CA GLN A 193 10.86 19.23 3.64
C GLN A 193 10.61 20.55 4.39
N ASN A 194 10.16 20.53 5.63
CA ASN A 194 10.10 21.67 6.52
C ASN A 194 10.81 21.33 7.85
N ALA A 195 12.03 21.83 8.02
CA ALA A 195 12.86 21.56 9.21
C ALA A 195 12.27 22.08 10.54
N LYS A 196 11.19 22.89 10.50
CA LYS A 196 10.48 23.37 11.69
C LYS A 196 9.40 22.38 12.17
N ILE A 197 9.13 21.31 11.43
CA ILE A 197 8.21 20.25 11.86
C ILE A 197 8.95 19.25 12.74
N LYS A 198 8.32 18.84 13.82
CA LYS A 198 8.82 17.83 14.74
C LYS A 198 7.85 16.66 14.83
N VAL A 199 8.33 15.46 14.59
CA VAL A 199 7.59 14.23 14.94
C VAL A 199 7.80 14.00 16.44
N VAL A 200 6.76 14.27 17.24
CA VAL A 200 6.86 14.23 18.70
C VAL A 200 6.39 12.91 19.30
N ALA A 201 5.64 12.12 18.51
CA ALA A 201 5.16 10.81 18.93
C ALA A 201 4.99 9.88 17.73
N GLU A 202 5.38 8.63 17.91
CA GLU A 202 5.18 7.51 16.98
C GLU A 202 4.60 6.35 17.80
N GLN A 203 3.45 5.79 17.42
CA GLN A 203 2.83 4.70 18.15
C GLN A 203 2.09 3.74 17.22
N ALA A 204 2.27 2.44 17.45
CA ALA A 204 1.54 1.40 16.73
C ALA A 204 0.07 1.37 17.18
N ALA A 205 -0.82 1.22 16.21
CA ALA A 205 -2.25 1.03 16.42
C ALA A 205 -2.81 -0.12 15.54
N ASP A 206 -1.92 -0.90 14.93
CA ASP A 206 -2.18 -2.20 14.28
C ASP A 206 -3.35 -2.20 13.29
N TRP A 207 -3.55 -1.07 12.57
CA TRP A 207 -4.63 -0.82 11.62
C TRP A 207 -6.03 -0.65 12.23
N LEU A 208 -6.14 -0.65 13.58
CA LEU A 208 -7.41 -0.69 14.32
C LEU A 208 -7.83 0.69 14.86
N PRO A 209 -9.10 1.09 14.69
CA PRO A 209 -9.58 2.40 15.11
C PRO A 209 -9.61 2.60 16.63
N ASP A 210 -9.92 1.58 17.40
CA ASP A 210 -9.97 1.63 18.87
C ASP A 210 -8.58 1.78 19.49
N LYS A 211 -7.59 1.06 18.94
CA LYS A 211 -6.18 1.24 19.32
C LYS A 211 -5.68 2.64 18.95
N ALA A 212 -6.04 3.13 17.76
CA ALA A 212 -5.68 4.47 17.32
C ALA A 212 -6.32 5.56 18.19
N GLN A 213 -7.58 5.41 18.58
CA GLN A 213 -8.25 6.32 19.50
C GLN A 213 -7.55 6.36 20.86
N THR A 214 -7.21 5.20 21.42
CA THR A 214 -6.51 5.08 22.71
C THR A 214 -5.12 5.71 22.64
N ALA A 215 -4.33 5.35 21.61
CA ALA A 215 -2.99 5.85 21.39
C ALA A 215 -2.98 7.37 21.20
N PHE A 216 -3.86 7.90 20.35
CA PHE A 216 -3.90 9.32 20.09
C PHE A 216 -4.43 10.14 21.28
N SER A 217 -5.35 9.59 22.09
CA SER A 217 -5.78 10.21 23.33
C SER A 217 -4.61 10.38 24.30
N ALA A 218 -3.76 9.35 24.44
CA ALA A 218 -2.56 9.43 25.27
C ALA A 218 -1.52 10.43 24.70
N ILE A 219 -1.34 10.45 23.38
CA ILE A 219 -0.45 11.42 22.71
C ILE A 219 -0.94 12.85 22.96
N LEU A 220 -2.23 13.13 22.87
CA LEU A 220 -2.78 14.47 23.10
C LEU A 220 -2.63 14.95 24.56
N GLN A 221 -2.59 14.02 25.52
CA GLN A 221 -2.29 14.36 26.93
C GLN A 221 -0.81 14.70 27.12
N ALA A 222 0.10 13.94 26.49
CA ALA A 222 1.55 14.14 26.60
C ALA A 222 2.05 15.32 25.73
N HIS A 223 1.44 15.54 24.60
CA HIS A 223 1.82 16.52 23.59
C HIS A 223 0.58 17.36 23.18
N PRO A 224 0.10 18.27 24.03
CA PRO A 224 -1.14 19.02 23.77
C PRO A 224 -1.05 19.96 22.58
N ASP A 225 0.16 20.27 22.09
CA ASP A 225 0.41 21.18 20.99
C ASP A 225 0.48 20.49 19.60
N VAL A 226 0.23 19.18 19.52
CA VAL A 226 0.15 18.46 18.25
C VAL A 226 -0.86 19.12 17.33
N LYS A 227 -0.43 19.42 16.10
CA LYS A 227 -1.24 20.09 15.07
C LYS A 227 -1.71 19.15 13.97
N VAL A 228 -0.97 18.08 13.71
CA VAL A 228 -1.31 17.09 12.68
C VAL A 228 -1.06 15.68 13.22
N VAL A 229 -1.94 14.75 12.90
CA VAL A 229 -1.72 13.31 13.04
C VAL A 229 -1.78 12.65 11.67
N TYR A 230 -0.75 11.90 11.34
CA TYR A 230 -0.75 10.96 10.23
C TYR A 230 -1.11 9.58 10.76
N ALA A 231 -2.24 9.06 10.33
CA ALA A 231 -2.68 7.71 10.58
C ALA A 231 -2.42 6.86 9.33
N SER A 232 -1.72 5.75 9.48
CA SER A 232 -1.29 4.93 8.34
C SER A 232 -2.45 4.28 7.57
N ASN A 233 -3.71 4.35 8.07
CA ASN A 233 -4.91 4.01 7.31
C ASN A 233 -6.13 4.85 7.73
N ASP A 234 -7.23 4.75 6.96
CA ASP A 234 -8.46 5.51 7.22
C ASP A 234 -9.15 5.09 8.52
N MET A 235 -9.07 3.81 8.90
CA MET A 235 -9.67 3.33 10.15
C MET A 235 -9.00 3.94 11.38
N MET A 236 -7.67 4.02 11.36
CA MET A 236 -6.94 4.70 12.43
C MET A 236 -7.13 6.22 12.40
N ALA A 237 -7.31 6.82 11.23
CA ALA A 237 -7.68 8.23 11.11
C ALA A 237 -9.06 8.51 11.75
N ALA A 238 -10.03 7.61 11.58
CA ALA A 238 -11.32 7.69 12.26
C ALA A 238 -11.18 7.61 13.79
N GLY A 239 -10.35 6.70 14.29
CA GLY A 239 -10.02 6.62 15.72
C GLY A 239 -9.36 7.90 16.25
N SER A 240 -8.44 8.47 15.47
CA SER A 240 -7.77 9.74 15.77
C SER A 240 -8.76 10.91 15.85
N TYR A 241 -9.73 10.93 14.94
CA TYR A 241 -10.80 11.94 14.96
C TYR A 241 -11.62 11.85 16.24
N LEU A 242 -12.00 10.64 16.67
CA LEU A 242 -12.74 10.44 17.93
C LEU A 242 -11.92 10.87 19.14
N ALA A 243 -10.62 10.61 19.17
CA ALA A 243 -9.72 11.08 20.23
C ALA A 243 -9.64 12.62 20.27
N ALA A 244 -9.45 13.27 19.11
CA ALA A 244 -9.41 14.72 19.02
C ALA A 244 -10.74 15.36 19.48
N LYS A 245 -11.87 14.79 19.08
CA LYS A 245 -13.22 15.22 19.50
C LYS A 245 -13.40 15.05 21.00
N GLY A 246 -12.99 13.92 21.58
CA GLY A 246 -13.05 13.67 23.03
C GLY A 246 -12.19 14.65 23.85
N ALA A 247 -11.09 15.14 23.26
CA ALA A 247 -10.21 16.16 23.85
C ALA A 247 -10.69 17.62 23.61
N GLY A 248 -11.83 17.84 22.95
CA GLY A 248 -12.32 19.17 22.58
C GLY A 248 -11.46 19.90 21.54
N LYS A 249 -10.71 19.15 20.73
CA LYS A 249 -9.80 19.66 19.70
C LYS A 249 -10.29 19.38 18.26
N GLU A 250 -11.56 19.06 18.10
CA GLU A 250 -12.19 18.87 16.80
C GLU A 250 -11.98 20.10 15.92
N GLY A 251 -11.54 19.90 14.68
CA GLY A 251 -11.24 20.98 13.72
C GLY A 251 -9.94 21.76 14.01
N GLN A 252 -9.24 21.48 15.11
CA GLN A 252 -7.97 22.13 15.43
C GLN A 252 -6.75 21.29 15.03
N ILE A 253 -6.96 19.98 14.78
CA ILE A 253 -5.90 19.03 14.41
C ILE A 253 -6.15 18.56 12.98
N GLY A 254 -5.14 18.67 12.12
CA GLY A 254 -5.15 18.08 10.80
C GLY A 254 -5.02 16.57 10.89
N ILE A 255 -6.01 15.83 10.40
CA ILE A 255 -5.99 14.36 10.39
C ILE A 255 -5.75 13.91 8.95
N ILE A 256 -4.78 13.03 8.76
CA ILE A 256 -4.46 12.45 7.45
C ILE A 256 -4.59 10.93 7.56
N GLY A 257 -5.37 10.35 6.64
CA GLY A 257 -5.53 8.91 6.46
C GLY A 257 -4.83 8.38 5.22
N THR A 258 -4.97 7.10 5.01
CA THR A 258 -4.61 6.38 3.78
C THR A 258 -5.63 5.26 3.61
N ASP A 259 -6.04 4.95 2.45
CA ASP A 259 -6.88 3.98 1.79
C ASP A 259 -7.84 4.70 0.83
N GLY A 260 -8.29 5.92 1.18
CA GLY A 260 -9.31 6.63 0.42
C GLY A 260 -10.60 5.82 0.36
N LEU A 261 -10.95 5.19 1.50
CA LEU A 261 -12.17 4.40 1.59
C LEU A 261 -13.38 5.29 1.33
N PRO A 262 -14.29 4.82 0.51
CA PRO A 262 -15.52 5.53 0.23
C PRO A 262 -16.63 5.18 1.21
N GLY A 263 -17.85 5.75 0.99
CA GLY A 263 -19.01 5.52 1.84
C GLY A 263 -19.06 6.43 3.07
N PRO A 264 -20.14 6.28 3.89
CA PRO A 264 -20.46 7.23 4.97
C PRO A 264 -19.38 7.34 6.06
N ALA A 265 -18.67 6.25 6.33
CA ALA A 265 -17.58 6.18 7.32
C ALA A 265 -16.17 6.22 6.69
N GLY A 266 -16.08 6.39 5.38
CA GLY A 266 -14.81 6.37 4.65
C GLY A 266 -14.07 7.69 4.67
N GLY A 267 -12.76 7.62 4.36
CA GLY A 267 -11.88 8.79 4.35
C GLY A 267 -12.28 9.84 3.32
N VAL A 268 -12.80 9.43 2.16
CA VAL A 268 -13.27 10.38 1.13
C VAL A 268 -14.35 11.29 1.69
N ARG A 269 -15.37 10.73 2.35
CA ARG A 269 -16.47 11.47 3.00
C ARG A 269 -15.94 12.32 4.15
N ALA A 270 -15.03 11.82 4.96
CA ALA A 270 -14.44 12.56 6.08
C ALA A 270 -13.66 13.79 5.62
N VAL A 271 -12.94 13.71 4.50
CA VAL A 271 -12.27 14.87 3.89
C VAL A 271 -13.30 15.81 3.25
N ALA A 272 -14.30 15.30 2.53
CA ALA A 272 -15.35 16.12 1.90
C ALA A 272 -16.16 16.93 2.92
N SER A 273 -16.38 16.37 4.13
CA SER A 273 -17.07 17.04 5.23
C SER A 273 -16.19 17.95 6.07
N GLY A 274 -14.87 17.99 5.80
CA GLY A 274 -13.91 18.80 6.54
C GLY A 274 -13.48 18.22 7.89
N GLN A 275 -13.83 16.97 8.19
CA GLN A 275 -13.38 16.28 9.40
C GLN A 275 -11.88 15.94 9.34
N TRP A 276 -11.39 15.56 8.16
CA TRP A 276 -9.97 15.27 7.92
C TRP A 276 -9.37 16.24 6.91
N ALA A 277 -8.05 16.42 7.00
CA ALA A 277 -7.30 17.27 6.08
C ALA A 277 -7.06 16.59 4.72
N ALA A 278 -6.77 15.29 4.73
CA ALA A 278 -6.52 14.51 3.53
C ALA A 278 -6.66 13.00 3.79
N THR A 279 -6.84 12.24 2.73
CA THR A 279 -6.54 10.81 2.63
C THR A 279 -5.92 10.52 1.27
N PHE A 280 -5.41 9.31 1.06
CA PHE A 280 -4.78 8.90 -0.20
C PHE A 280 -5.40 7.58 -0.64
N THR A 281 -5.79 7.47 -1.92
CA THR A 281 -6.34 6.20 -2.39
C THR A 281 -5.29 5.09 -2.28
N TYR A 282 -5.75 3.91 -1.91
CA TYR A 282 -4.97 2.68 -1.92
C TYR A 282 -5.78 1.59 -2.61
N PRO A 283 -5.67 1.48 -3.95
CA PRO A 283 -6.44 0.52 -4.72
C PRO A 283 -6.13 -0.92 -4.31
N THR A 284 -7.11 -1.81 -4.46
CA THR A 284 -7.00 -3.22 -4.03
C THR A 284 -5.98 -4.03 -4.84
N GLY A 285 -5.66 -3.61 -6.06
CA GLY A 285 -4.77 -4.35 -6.97
C GLY A 285 -5.38 -5.66 -7.50
N ALA A 286 -6.66 -5.90 -7.23
CA ALA A 286 -7.34 -7.14 -7.62
C ALA A 286 -7.35 -7.35 -9.15
N ALA A 287 -7.60 -6.30 -9.92
CA ALA A 287 -7.62 -6.37 -11.37
C ALA A 287 -6.25 -6.74 -11.94
N GLU A 288 -5.20 -6.10 -11.44
CA GLU A 288 -3.81 -6.34 -11.85
C GLU A 288 -3.34 -7.74 -11.43
N ALA A 289 -3.72 -8.20 -10.24
CA ALA A 289 -3.39 -9.54 -9.77
C ALA A 289 -4.06 -10.63 -10.63
N LEU A 290 -5.34 -10.47 -10.98
CA LEU A 290 -6.05 -11.40 -11.84
C LEU A 290 -5.56 -11.33 -13.31
N ASP A 291 -5.14 -10.15 -13.79
CA ASP A 291 -4.50 -10.02 -15.11
C ASP A 291 -3.16 -10.77 -15.14
N LEU A 292 -2.34 -10.65 -14.10
CA LEU A 292 -1.10 -11.44 -13.98
C LEU A 292 -1.40 -12.94 -13.91
N ALA A 293 -2.39 -13.35 -13.08
CA ALA A 293 -2.80 -14.75 -13.00
C ALA A 293 -3.25 -15.29 -14.36
N LYS A 294 -4.03 -14.51 -15.11
CA LYS A 294 -4.45 -14.86 -16.47
C LYS A 294 -3.25 -15.02 -17.42
N LYS A 295 -2.31 -14.08 -17.41
CA LYS A 295 -1.09 -14.15 -18.22
C LYS A 295 -0.28 -15.40 -17.92
N ILE A 296 -0.17 -15.79 -16.63
CA ILE A 296 0.56 -16.97 -16.20
C ILE A 296 -0.15 -18.26 -16.62
N LEU A 297 -1.45 -18.39 -16.30
CA LEU A 297 -2.17 -19.64 -16.38
C LEU A 297 -2.82 -19.89 -17.75
N ILE A 298 -3.35 -18.86 -18.38
CA ILE A 298 -4.15 -18.97 -19.62
C ILE A 298 -3.31 -18.56 -20.84
N ASP A 299 -2.65 -17.41 -20.77
CA ASP A 299 -1.90 -16.89 -21.93
C ASP A 299 -0.49 -17.51 -22.05
N CYS A 300 -0.08 -18.32 -21.07
CA CYS A 300 1.22 -19.02 -21.03
C CYS A 300 2.41 -18.09 -21.21
N ALA A 301 2.38 -16.93 -20.61
CA ALA A 301 3.48 -15.97 -20.70
C ALA A 301 4.79 -16.57 -20.16
N ASP A 302 5.90 -16.37 -20.86
CA ASP A 302 7.22 -16.84 -20.41
C ASP A 302 7.74 -16.06 -19.19
N SER A 303 7.25 -14.84 -19.00
CA SER A 303 7.60 -13.98 -17.86
C SER A 303 6.52 -12.94 -17.60
N VAL A 304 6.47 -12.44 -16.34
CA VAL A 304 5.63 -11.31 -15.93
C VAL A 304 6.49 -10.28 -15.19
N PRO A 305 6.04 -9.02 -15.09
CA PRO A 305 6.73 -8.02 -14.27
C PRO A 305 6.88 -8.50 -12.83
N ALA A 306 8.07 -8.31 -12.24
CA ALA A 306 8.32 -8.66 -10.84
C ALA A 306 7.52 -7.78 -9.86
N SER A 307 7.06 -6.61 -10.30
CA SER A 307 6.23 -5.70 -9.51
C SER A 307 5.28 -4.91 -10.41
N VAL A 308 4.04 -4.80 -9.96
CA VAL A 308 3.00 -3.95 -10.56
C VAL A 308 2.54 -2.96 -9.49
N ILE A 309 2.94 -1.69 -9.65
CA ILE A 309 2.56 -0.62 -8.73
C ILE A 309 1.27 0.03 -9.22
N VAL A 310 0.22 -0.06 -8.42
CA VAL A 310 -1.08 0.52 -8.73
C VAL A 310 -1.07 2.02 -8.41
N PRO A 311 -1.49 2.89 -9.34
CA PRO A 311 -1.48 4.33 -9.13
C PRO A 311 -2.37 4.77 -7.97
N THR A 312 -1.93 5.79 -7.23
CA THR A 312 -2.63 6.37 -6.10
C THR A 312 -2.93 7.84 -6.32
N LEU A 313 -3.94 8.36 -5.63
CA LEU A 313 -4.40 9.74 -5.74
C LEU A 313 -4.52 10.37 -4.34
N ALA A 314 -3.98 11.57 -4.18
CA ALA A 314 -4.23 12.39 -3.00
C ALA A 314 -5.67 12.93 -3.01
N ILE A 315 -6.38 12.74 -1.93
CA ILE A 315 -7.74 13.25 -1.70
C ILE A 315 -7.65 14.33 -0.64
N THR A 316 -7.94 15.56 -1.07
CA THR A 316 -7.91 16.76 -0.23
C THR A 316 -9.23 17.51 -0.39
N LYS A 317 -9.41 18.61 0.34
CA LYS A 317 -10.60 19.48 0.19
C LYS A 317 -10.85 19.95 -1.25
N ILE A 318 -9.84 19.86 -2.13
CA ILE A 318 -9.96 20.33 -3.52
C ILE A 318 -10.80 19.38 -4.36
N ASN A 319 -10.68 18.05 -4.15
CA ASN A 319 -11.28 17.02 -4.99
C ASN A 319 -12.22 16.05 -4.24
N ALA A 320 -12.21 16.07 -2.91
CA ALA A 320 -12.96 15.12 -2.10
C ALA A 320 -14.47 15.14 -2.38
N ALA A 321 -15.08 16.32 -2.51
CA ALA A 321 -16.51 16.44 -2.74
C ALA A 321 -16.99 15.85 -4.09
N ASP A 322 -16.16 15.94 -5.12
CA ASP A 322 -16.45 15.34 -6.43
C ASP A 322 -16.21 13.83 -6.43
N LEU A 323 -15.19 13.37 -5.73
CA LEU A 323 -14.88 11.94 -5.56
C LEU A 323 -15.96 11.25 -4.72
N ASP A 324 -16.43 11.87 -3.64
CA ASP A 324 -17.48 11.33 -2.78
C ASP A 324 -18.81 11.10 -3.53
N LYS A 325 -19.09 11.91 -4.57
CA LYS A 325 -20.26 11.72 -5.44
C LYS A 325 -20.04 10.60 -6.48
N LYS A 326 -18.81 10.38 -6.92
CA LYS A 326 -18.47 9.43 -7.99
C LYS A 326 -18.19 8.02 -7.47
N LEU A 327 -17.56 7.92 -6.32
CA LEU A 327 -17.25 6.66 -5.65
C LEU A 327 -18.52 6.21 -4.87
N LYS A 328 -19.50 5.68 -5.61
CA LYS A 328 -20.67 5.03 -5.02
C LYS A 328 -20.33 3.57 -4.74
N PHE A 329 -20.67 3.11 -3.55
CA PHE A 329 -20.71 1.69 -3.18
C PHE A 329 -22.11 1.18 -3.31
#